data_9f053e20aabec3a9c5dddb050c5aea2f
#
_entry.id   9f053e20aabec3a9c5dddb050c5aea2f
#
_cell.length_a   1.000
_cell.length_b   1.000
_cell.length_c   1.000
_cell.angle_alpha   90.00
_cell.angle_beta   90.00
_cell.angle_gamma   90.00
#
_symmetry.space_group_name_H-M   'P 1'
#
loop_
_entity.id
_entity.type
_entity.pdbx_description
1 polymer ?
#
loop_
_entity_poly.entity_id
_entity_poly.type
_entity_poly.pdbx_seq_one_letter_code
_entity_poly.pdbx_strand_id
1 'polypeptide(L)'
;MSLAKRPHAKLLVLDLDETLIHARGRGEPDLPWPAQRQVAQFRVHLRPGVREFMSSVLERFVGVGIWTSATTEYATAMLDRIVDRGRLRFIFARDRCTQGRDLERDETYWLKDICELDGFGFDTRQILVVDDKPRGLERSSANLIHVRPFEGDPDDLELPKLLRYLEQIGPLDDVRTVDKQRWWMHVDDDEPAFDIDLG
;
A
#
# COMPACT_ATOMS: atom_id res chain seq x y z
N MET A 1 -22.38 11.06 20.55
CA MET A 1 -22.41 10.90 19.09
C MET A 1 -21.11 11.51 18.55
N SER A 2 -20.16 10.68 18.18
CA SER A 2 -18.93 11.15 17.53
C SER A 2 -19.31 11.70 16.15
N LEU A 3 -19.04 12.97 15.87
CA LEU A 3 -19.16 13.53 14.53
C LEU A 3 -18.22 12.76 13.61
N ALA A 4 -18.76 11.98 12.68
CA ALA A 4 -17.98 11.28 11.70
C ALA A 4 -17.03 12.28 11.02
N LYS A 5 -15.72 12.08 11.19
CA LYS A 5 -14.70 12.94 10.61
C LYS A 5 -14.87 12.88 9.08
N ARG A 6 -14.98 14.03 8.42
CA ARG A 6 -15.12 14.05 6.95
C ARG A 6 -13.90 13.37 6.32
N PRO A 7 -14.08 12.51 5.31
CA PRO A 7 -12.97 11.86 4.66
C PRO A 7 -12.04 12.88 4.00
N HIS A 8 -10.76 12.59 3.97
CA HIS A 8 -9.76 13.39 3.28
C HIS A 8 -10.05 13.39 1.78
N ALA A 9 -10.09 14.57 1.16
CA ALA A 9 -10.27 14.75 -0.29
C ALA A 9 -9.00 14.33 -1.05
N LYS A 10 -8.59 13.08 -0.87
CA LYS A 10 -7.36 12.49 -1.40
C LYS A 10 -7.65 11.14 -2.05
N LEU A 11 -6.81 10.80 -3.02
CA LEU A 11 -6.65 9.45 -3.55
C LEU A 11 -5.46 8.79 -2.89
N LEU A 12 -5.70 7.70 -2.17
CA LEU A 12 -4.66 6.84 -1.62
C LEU A 12 -4.49 5.64 -2.54
N VAL A 13 -3.29 5.45 -3.05
CA VAL A 13 -2.90 4.33 -3.91
C VAL A 13 -1.95 3.44 -3.12
N LEU A 14 -2.26 2.16 -3.04
CA LEU A 14 -1.50 1.18 -2.27
C LEU A 14 -0.91 0.13 -3.22
N ASP A 15 0.36 -0.14 -3.08
CA ASP A 15 0.96 -1.35 -3.63
C ASP A 15 0.47 -2.59 -2.87
N LEU A 16 0.73 -3.78 -3.40
CA LEU A 16 0.24 -5.04 -2.84
C LEU A 16 1.36 -5.88 -2.23
N ASP A 17 2.28 -6.36 -3.07
CA ASP A 17 3.33 -7.29 -2.66
C ASP A 17 4.44 -6.57 -1.88
N GLU A 18 4.86 -7.12 -0.77
CA GLU A 18 5.80 -6.56 0.21
C GLU A 18 5.31 -5.24 0.86
N THR A 19 4.11 -4.77 0.49
CA THR A 19 3.45 -3.60 1.11
C THR A 19 2.30 -4.03 2.03
N LEU A 20 1.35 -4.80 1.54
CA LEU A 20 0.17 -5.29 2.29
C LEU A 20 0.24 -6.77 2.61
N ILE A 21 0.92 -7.53 1.77
CA ILE A 21 1.11 -8.99 1.90
C ILE A 21 2.54 -9.38 1.54
N HIS A 22 2.94 -10.58 1.97
CA HIS A 22 4.11 -11.27 1.44
C HIS A 22 3.69 -12.66 0.95
N ALA A 23 3.97 -12.96 -0.32
CA ALA A 23 3.55 -14.21 -0.93
C ALA A 23 4.77 -15.02 -1.40
N ARG A 24 4.85 -16.27 -0.95
CA ARG A 24 5.91 -17.20 -1.32
C ARG A 24 5.39 -18.27 -2.25
N GLY A 25 6.09 -18.46 -3.36
CA GLY A 25 5.76 -19.45 -4.38
C GLY A 25 6.13 -20.89 -4.00
N ARG A 26 5.74 -21.81 -4.87
CA ARG A 26 6.11 -23.23 -4.71
C ARG A 26 7.64 -23.39 -4.84
N GLY A 27 8.24 -24.06 -3.87
CA GLY A 27 9.70 -24.34 -3.86
C GLY A 27 10.54 -23.28 -3.14
N GLU A 28 9.96 -22.17 -2.74
CA GLU A 28 10.63 -21.26 -1.82
C GLU A 28 10.61 -21.82 -0.39
N PRO A 29 11.66 -21.62 0.40
CA PRO A 29 11.70 -22.11 1.79
C PRO A 29 10.57 -21.51 2.62
N ASP A 30 10.09 -22.25 3.64
CA ASP A 30 9.11 -21.73 4.59
C ASP A 30 9.74 -20.67 5.50
N LEU A 31 8.91 -19.74 5.95
CA LEU A 31 9.27 -18.84 7.04
C LEU A 31 9.16 -19.58 8.38
N PRO A 32 9.82 -19.08 9.45
CA PRO A 32 9.71 -19.68 10.77
C PRO A 32 8.28 -19.73 11.35
N TRP A 33 7.38 -18.89 10.81
CA TRP A 33 5.96 -18.82 11.17
C TRP A 33 5.07 -19.23 10.00
N PRO A 34 3.90 -19.82 10.30
CA PRO A 34 3.01 -20.33 9.26
C PRO A 34 2.37 -19.20 8.45
N ALA A 35 2.15 -19.46 7.17
CA ALA A 35 1.34 -18.57 6.33
C ALA A 35 -0.12 -18.58 6.81
N GLN A 36 -0.74 -17.38 6.88
CA GLN A 36 -2.13 -17.26 7.29
C GLN A 36 -3.09 -17.73 6.20
N ARG A 37 -2.64 -17.81 4.95
CA ARG A 37 -3.49 -18.21 3.81
C ARG A 37 -2.71 -18.99 2.76
N GLN A 38 -3.44 -19.86 2.08
CA GLN A 38 -3.03 -20.48 0.81
C GLN A 38 -3.89 -19.89 -0.30
N VAL A 39 -3.27 -19.30 -1.32
CA VAL A 39 -3.95 -18.77 -2.51
C VAL A 39 -3.28 -19.36 -3.74
N ALA A 40 -3.97 -20.25 -4.45
CA ALA A 40 -3.39 -21.06 -5.53
C ALA A 40 -2.09 -21.76 -5.10
N GLN A 41 -0.96 -21.50 -5.76
CA GLN A 41 0.34 -22.05 -5.41
C GLN A 41 1.11 -21.21 -4.37
N PHE A 42 0.54 -20.09 -3.89
CA PHE A 42 1.24 -19.16 -3.00
C PHE A 42 0.86 -19.37 -1.54
N ARG A 43 1.86 -19.40 -0.67
CA ARG A 43 1.71 -19.25 0.77
C ARG A 43 1.73 -17.75 1.08
N VAL A 44 0.64 -17.22 1.62
CA VAL A 44 0.43 -15.78 1.80
C VAL A 44 0.50 -15.42 3.27
N HIS A 45 1.41 -14.52 3.58
CA HIS A 45 1.52 -13.87 4.88
C HIS A 45 0.88 -12.48 4.76
N LEU A 46 -0.13 -12.25 5.58
CA LEU A 46 -0.79 -10.95 5.67
C LEU A 46 0.03 -10.04 6.59
N ARG A 47 0.29 -8.80 6.16
CA ARG A 47 0.95 -7.83 7.03
C ARG A 47 0.06 -7.56 8.24
N PRO A 48 0.61 -7.57 9.48
CA PRO A 48 -0.17 -7.34 10.68
C PRO A 48 -1.06 -6.09 10.59
N GLY A 49 -2.33 -6.22 10.96
CA GLY A 49 -3.29 -5.13 10.91
C GLY A 49 -3.78 -4.74 9.51
N VAL A 50 -3.52 -5.51 8.45
CA VAL A 50 -3.87 -5.13 7.07
C VAL A 50 -5.37 -4.92 6.87
N ARG A 51 -6.23 -5.70 7.51
CA ARG A 51 -7.69 -5.58 7.36
C ARG A 51 -8.22 -4.33 8.05
N GLU A 52 -7.74 -4.07 9.25
CA GLU A 52 -8.05 -2.89 10.05
C GLU A 52 -7.55 -1.63 9.33
N PHE A 53 -6.34 -1.68 8.78
CA PHE A 53 -5.77 -0.62 7.94
C PHE A 53 -6.66 -0.35 6.73
N MET A 54 -7.00 -1.39 5.94
CA MET A 54 -7.86 -1.25 4.77
C MET A 54 -9.24 -0.69 5.13
N SER A 55 -9.87 -1.19 6.20
CA SER A 55 -11.15 -0.65 6.67
C SER A 55 -11.04 0.84 7.01
N SER A 56 -10.00 1.21 7.75
CA SER A 56 -9.75 2.59 8.19
C SER A 56 -9.50 3.54 7.03
N VAL A 57 -8.65 3.18 6.07
CA VAL A 57 -8.34 4.06 4.93
C VAL A 57 -9.54 4.22 4.00
N LEU A 58 -10.35 3.17 3.82
CA LEU A 58 -11.59 3.23 3.02
C LEU A 58 -12.67 4.14 3.63
N GLU A 59 -12.62 4.41 4.94
CA GLU A 59 -13.49 5.35 5.62
C GLU A 59 -12.93 6.77 5.63
N ARG A 60 -11.61 6.91 5.61
CA ARG A 60 -10.90 8.19 5.80
C ARG A 60 -10.52 8.89 4.52
N PHE A 61 -10.46 8.19 3.39
CA PHE A 61 -10.08 8.74 2.09
C PHE A 61 -11.26 8.68 1.11
N VAL A 62 -11.42 9.74 0.30
CA VAL A 62 -12.46 9.79 -0.74
C VAL A 62 -12.22 8.74 -1.84
N GLY A 63 -10.97 8.39 -2.09
CA GLY A 63 -10.61 7.33 -3.02
C GLY A 63 -9.47 6.47 -2.47
N VAL A 64 -9.62 5.14 -2.59
CA VAL A 64 -8.54 4.17 -2.33
C VAL A 64 -8.45 3.25 -3.54
N GLY A 65 -7.25 3.10 -4.09
CA GLY A 65 -6.96 2.20 -5.20
C GLY A 65 -5.79 1.29 -4.89
N ILE A 66 -5.72 0.17 -5.60
CA ILE A 66 -4.56 -0.73 -5.59
C ILE A 66 -3.82 -0.59 -6.91
N TRP A 67 -2.49 -0.52 -6.85
CA TRP A 67 -1.64 -0.54 -8.04
C TRP A 67 -0.42 -1.42 -7.82
N THR A 68 -0.40 -2.57 -8.46
CA THR A 68 0.67 -3.57 -8.32
C THR A 68 1.35 -3.88 -9.65
N SER A 69 2.60 -4.33 -9.60
CA SER A 69 3.32 -4.89 -10.75
C SER A 69 3.01 -6.37 -11.00
N ALA A 70 2.16 -6.99 -10.20
CA ALA A 70 1.68 -8.36 -10.41
C ALA A 70 0.61 -8.45 -11.51
N THR A 71 0.22 -9.67 -11.91
CA THR A 71 -0.87 -9.86 -12.87
C THR A 71 -2.24 -9.58 -12.25
N THR A 72 -3.23 -9.30 -13.08
CA THR A 72 -4.60 -9.02 -12.64
C THR A 72 -5.21 -10.19 -11.87
N GLU A 73 -4.99 -11.42 -12.35
CA GLU A 73 -5.52 -12.64 -11.72
C GLU A 73 -4.94 -12.84 -10.32
N TYR A 74 -3.62 -12.64 -10.19
CA TYR A 74 -2.92 -12.72 -8.91
C TYR A 74 -3.44 -11.64 -7.95
N ALA A 75 -3.42 -10.37 -8.36
CA ALA A 75 -3.87 -9.26 -7.53
C ALA A 75 -5.31 -9.46 -7.03
N THR A 76 -6.21 -9.89 -7.93
CA THR A 76 -7.61 -10.17 -7.59
C THR A 76 -7.73 -11.25 -6.51
N ALA A 77 -7.02 -12.38 -6.70
CA ALA A 77 -7.07 -13.50 -5.75
C ALA A 77 -6.52 -13.13 -4.37
N MET A 78 -5.49 -12.28 -4.30
CA MET A 78 -4.92 -11.81 -3.04
C MET A 78 -5.85 -10.82 -2.34
N LEU A 79 -6.42 -9.85 -3.08
CA LEU A 79 -7.29 -8.80 -2.53
C LEU A 79 -8.60 -9.33 -1.95
N ASP A 80 -9.17 -10.40 -2.52
CA ASP A 80 -10.39 -11.07 -1.99
C ASP A 80 -10.23 -11.53 -0.53
N ARG A 81 -9.02 -11.56 -0.01
CA ARG A 81 -8.71 -12.01 1.35
C ARG A 81 -8.56 -10.88 2.35
N ILE A 82 -8.41 -9.64 1.88
CA ILE A 82 -8.10 -8.49 2.73
C ILE A 82 -9.10 -7.35 2.63
N VAL A 83 -9.84 -7.23 1.52
CA VAL A 83 -10.74 -6.11 1.29
C VAL A 83 -11.93 -6.50 0.40
N ASP A 84 -13.08 -5.85 0.60
CA ASP A 84 -14.16 -5.84 -0.39
C ASP A 84 -13.73 -4.97 -1.58
N ARG A 85 -13.42 -5.61 -2.71
CA ARG A 85 -12.96 -4.94 -3.93
C ARG A 85 -13.97 -3.92 -4.49
N GLY A 86 -15.25 -4.09 -4.21
CA GLY A 86 -16.31 -3.14 -4.61
C GLY A 86 -16.17 -1.76 -3.96
N ARG A 87 -15.38 -1.66 -2.89
CA ARG A 87 -15.08 -0.38 -2.21
C ARG A 87 -13.85 0.34 -2.79
N LEU A 88 -13.05 -0.32 -3.63
CA LEU A 88 -11.87 0.26 -4.26
C LEU A 88 -12.25 1.10 -5.49
N ARG A 89 -11.56 2.21 -5.69
CA ARG A 89 -11.75 3.07 -6.87
C ARG A 89 -11.27 2.39 -8.15
N PHE A 90 -10.18 1.63 -8.05
CA PHE A 90 -9.60 0.85 -9.13
C PHE A 90 -8.67 -0.24 -8.57
N ILE A 91 -8.38 -1.22 -9.40
CA ILE A 91 -7.29 -2.18 -9.23
C ILE A 91 -6.50 -2.13 -10.52
N PHE A 92 -5.29 -1.54 -10.45
CA PHE A 92 -4.33 -1.52 -11.53
C PHE A 92 -3.29 -2.60 -11.30
N ALA A 93 -3.07 -3.42 -12.33
CA ALA A 93 -2.09 -4.48 -12.34
C ALA A 93 -0.93 -4.14 -13.29
N ARG A 94 -0.10 -5.10 -13.62
CA ARG A 94 1.07 -4.96 -14.48
C ARG A 94 0.80 -4.33 -15.84
N ASP A 95 -0.35 -4.58 -16.41
CA ASP A 95 -0.80 -4.00 -17.68
C ASP A 95 -0.97 -2.48 -17.65
N ARG A 96 -1.02 -1.90 -16.43
CA ARG A 96 -1.06 -0.45 -16.18
C ARG A 96 0.28 0.07 -15.67
N CYS A 97 1.35 -0.70 -15.78
CA CYS A 97 2.71 -0.29 -15.48
C CYS A 97 3.51 -0.15 -16.77
N THR A 98 4.46 0.79 -16.80
CA THR A 98 5.41 0.91 -17.89
C THR A 98 6.68 0.13 -17.58
N GLN A 99 7.14 -0.70 -18.50
CA GLN A 99 8.38 -1.45 -18.31
C GLN A 99 9.60 -0.52 -18.48
N GLY A 100 10.45 -0.49 -17.46
CA GLY A 100 11.76 0.13 -17.48
C GLY A 100 12.87 -0.92 -17.49
N ARG A 101 14.07 -0.52 -17.92
CA ARG A 101 15.27 -1.38 -17.88
C ARG A 101 16.43 -0.62 -17.24
N ASP A 102 17.05 -1.23 -16.25
CA ASP A 102 18.30 -0.79 -15.68
C ASP A 102 19.45 -1.39 -16.51
N LEU A 103 20.16 -0.55 -17.26
CA LEU A 103 21.25 -1.01 -18.09
C LEU A 103 22.52 -1.34 -17.30
N GLU A 104 22.69 -0.80 -16.09
CA GLU A 104 23.86 -1.05 -15.25
C GLU A 104 23.73 -2.41 -14.52
N ARG A 105 22.50 -2.76 -14.12
CA ARG A 105 22.20 -4.00 -13.37
C ARG A 105 21.63 -5.10 -14.28
N ASP A 106 21.34 -4.77 -15.53
CA ASP A 106 20.63 -5.63 -16.50
C ASP A 106 19.28 -6.15 -15.95
N GLU A 107 18.59 -5.32 -15.20
CA GLU A 107 17.32 -5.64 -14.55
C GLU A 107 16.15 -4.90 -15.21
N THR A 108 15.02 -5.59 -15.31
CA THR A 108 13.75 -4.98 -15.70
C THR A 108 12.98 -4.59 -14.44
N TYR A 109 12.38 -3.38 -14.46
CA TYR A 109 11.50 -2.92 -13.39
C TYR A 109 10.22 -2.33 -13.96
N TRP A 110 9.24 -2.11 -13.08
CA TRP A 110 7.93 -1.59 -13.45
C TRP A 110 7.72 -0.20 -12.87
N LEU A 111 7.38 0.74 -13.75
CA LEU A 111 7.07 2.12 -13.39
C LEU A 111 5.56 2.28 -13.24
N LYS A 112 5.16 2.96 -12.19
CA LYS A 112 3.80 3.42 -11.90
C LYS A 112 3.76 4.92 -12.17
N ASP A 113 3.32 5.32 -13.36
CA ASP A 113 3.22 6.74 -13.72
C ASP A 113 1.88 7.29 -13.22
N ILE A 114 1.91 8.22 -12.26
CA ILE A 114 0.67 8.78 -11.69
C ILE A 114 -0.20 9.52 -12.72
N CYS A 115 0.31 9.86 -13.91
CA CYS A 115 -0.49 10.37 -15.02
C CYS A 115 -1.55 9.36 -15.49
N GLU A 116 -1.35 8.05 -15.26
CA GLU A 116 -2.38 7.03 -15.50
C GLU A 116 -3.63 7.20 -14.61
N LEU A 117 -3.51 8.02 -13.56
CA LEU A 117 -4.61 8.35 -12.64
C LEU A 117 -5.40 9.58 -13.09
N ASP A 118 -5.03 10.20 -14.21
CA ASP A 118 -5.82 11.26 -14.82
C ASP A 118 -7.23 10.74 -15.12
N GLY A 119 -8.24 11.54 -14.83
CA GLY A 119 -9.64 11.14 -15.00
C GLY A 119 -10.32 10.57 -13.75
N PHE A 120 -9.58 10.24 -12.67
CA PHE A 120 -10.20 9.90 -11.38
C PHE A 120 -10.66 11.11 -10.58
N GLY A 121 -10.39 12.33 -11.08
CA GLY A 121 -10.87 13.59 -10.47
C GLY A 121 -9.99 14.09 -9.33
N PHE A 122 -8.73 13.66 -9.24
CA PHE A 122 -7.75 14.11 -8.27
C PHE A 122 -6.56 14.80 -8.96
N ASP A 123 -6.16 15.95 -8.43
CA ASP A 123 -4.90 16.60 -8.79
C ASP A 123 -3.72 15.84 -8.16
N THR A 124 -2.53 15.92 -8.76
CA THR A 124 -1.32 15.28 -8.23
C THR A 124 -1.00 15.71 -6.80
N ARG A 125 -1.42 16.92 -6.38
CA ARG A 125 -1.33 17.41 -5.01
C ARG A 125 -2.19 16.61 -4.02
N GLN A 126 -3.15 15.85 -4.52
CA GLN A 126 -4.13 15.09 -3.73
C GLN A 126 -3.88 13.58 -3.78
N ILE A 127 -2.82 13.13 -4.47
CA ILE A 127 -2.51 11.71 -4.63
C ILE A 127 -1.38 11.32 -3.69
N LEU A 128 -1.62 10.29 -2.88
CA LEU A 128 -0.63 9.62 -2.03
C LEU A 128 -0.43 8.21 -2.56
N VAL A 129 0.82 7.78 -2.71
CA VAL A 129 1.16 6.42 -3.12
C VAL A 129 2.01 5.78 -2.03
N VAL A 130 1.63 4.60 -1.57
CA VAL A 130 2.36 3.78 -0.61
C VAL A 130 2.96 2.59 -1.36
N ASP A 131 4.28 2.45 -1.30
CA ASP A 131 5.02 1.43 -2.05
C ASP A 131 6.35 1.12 -1.34
N ASP A 132 6.80 -0.14 -1.40
CA ASP A 132 8.10 -0.56 -0.88
C ASP A 132 9.23 -0.38 -1.91
N LYS A 133 8.89 -0.11 -3.18
CA LYS A 133 9.84 -0.01 -4.32
C LYS A 133 9.90 1.41 -4.88
N PRO A 134 10.74 2.30 -4.31
CA PRO A 134 10.77 3.72 -4.70
C PRO A 134 11.13 3.93 -6.18
N ARG A 135 11.84 3.00 -6.79
CA ARG A 135 12.20 3.05 -8.22
C ARG A 135 10.98 3.05 -9.13
N GLY A 136 9.91 2.35 -8.73
CA GLY A 136 8.64 2.33 -9.47
C GLY A 136 7.95 3.70 -9.58
N LEU A 137 8.33 4.65 -8.71
CA LEU A 137 7.74 5.98 -8.58
C LEU A 137 8.75 7.11 -8.69
N GLU A 138 9.90 6.89 -9.31
CA GLU A 138 10.98 7.88 -9.41
C GLU A 138 10.54 9.23 -9.99
N ARG A 139 9.58 9.21 -10.95
CA ARG A 139 9.00 10.41 -11.58
C ARG A 139 8.00 11.15 -10.68
N SER A 140 7.56 10.53 -9.61
CA SER A 140 6.51 11.03 -8.71
C SER A 140 6.91 10.85 -7.24
N SER A 141 8.20 10.95 -6.95
CA SER A 141 8.76 10.70 -5.61
C SER A 141 8.16 11.61 -4.52
N ALA A 142 7.71 12.81 -4.89
CA ALA A 142 7.01 13.71 -3.97
C ALA A 142 5.63 13.21 -3.53
N ASN A 143 5.05 12.22 -4.22
CA ASN A 143 3.79 11.59 -3.87
C ASN A 143 3.99 10.28 -3.10
N LEU A 144 5.21 9.74 -3.07
CA LEU A 144 5.52 8.45 -2.48
C LEU A 144 5.70 8.53 -0.96
N ILE A 145 5.04 7.63 -0.26
CA ILE A 145 5.38 7.19 1.10
C ILE A 145 6.06 5.83 0.95
N HIS A 146 7.38 5.83 1.09
CA HIS A 146 8.17 4.61 1.01
C HIS A 146 8.06 3.84 2.32
N VAL A 147 7.54 2.62 2.26
CA VAL A 147 7.41 1.71 3.41
C VAL A 147 8.48 0.63 3.36
N ARG A 148 8.80 0.06 4.52
CA ARG A 148 9.71 -1.10 4.56
C ARG A 148 9.06 -2.29 3.88
N PRO A 149 9.80 -3.04 3.05
CA PRO A 149 9.31 -4.30 2.51
C PRO A 149 8.84 -5.23 3.63
N PHE A 150 7.65 -5.76 3.50
CA PHE A 150 7.12 -6.77 4.41
C PHE A 150 7.57 -8.16 3.96
N GLU A 151 8.33 -8.82 4.79
CA GLU A 151 8.89 -10.16 4.52
C GLU A 151 8.21 -11.26 5.35
N GLY A 152 7.01 -10.99 5.87
CA GLY A 152 6.17 -11.93 6.59
C GLY A 152 6.34 -11.90 8.11
N ASP A 153 7.07 -10.96 8.69
CA ASP A 153 7.28 -10.81 10.13
C ASP A 153 5.95 -10.58 10.88
N PRO A 154 5.53 -11.47 11.80
CA PRO A 154 4.29 -11.31 12.56
C PRO A 154 4.31 -10.15 13.54
N ASP A 155 5.48 -9.60 13.88
CA ASP A 155 5.63 -8.47 14.79
C ASP A 155 5.79 -7.13 14.05
N ASP A 156 5.55 -7.09 12.72
CA ASP A 156 5.61 -5.87 11.93
C ASP A 156 4.54 -4.85 12.36
N LEU A 157 4.97 -3.62 12.60
CA LEU A 157 4.12 -2.50 13.04
C LEU A 157 4.01 -1.38 12.00
N GLU A 158 4.39 -1.62 10.77
CA GLU A 158 4.42 -0.58 9.73
C GLU A 158 3.03 -0.01 9.41
N LEU A 159 2.01 -0.88 9.21
CA LEU A 159 0.65 -0.41 8.88
C LEU A 159 -0.01 0.41 9.99
N PRO A 160 0.07 0.04 11.27
CA PRO A 160 -0.39 0.89 12.37
C PRO A 160 0.26 2.28 12.38
N LYS A 161 1.59 2.33 12.20
CA LYS A 161 2.34 3.60 12.13
C LYS A 161 1.96 4.41 10.90
N LEU A 162 1.85 3.75 9.76
CA LEU A 162 1.45 4.37 8.50
C LEU A 162 0.06 5.01 8.59
N LEU A 163 -0.89 4.33 9.23
CA LEU A 163 -2.24 4.89 9.41
C LEU A 163 -2.22 6.21 10.18
N ARG A 164 -1.44 6.28 11.28
CA ARG A 164 -1.27 7.53 12.04
C ARG A 164 -0.65 8.65 11.21
N TYR A 165 0.37 8.31 10.43
CA TYR A 165 0.99 9.27 9.53
C TYR A 165 0.01 9.79 8.46
N LEU A 166 -0.76 8.90 7.86
CA LEU A 166 -1.78 9.25 6.87
C LEU A 166 -2.86 10.19 7.45
N GLU A 167 -3.18 10.06 8.73
CA GLU A 167 -4.10 10.98 9.41
C GLU A 167 -3.51 12.38 9.60
N GLN A 168 -2.20 12.49 9.79
CA GLN A 168 -1.52 13.77 9.94
C GLN A 168 -1.44 14.52 8.61
N ILE A 169 -1.11 13.82 7.52
CA ILE A 169 -0.89 14.47 6.21
C ILE A 169 -2.15 14.51 5.33
N GLY A 170 -3.16 13.70 5.62
CA GLY A 170 -4.43 13.66 4.87
C GLY A 170 -5.14 15.01 4.75
N PRO A 171 -5.15 15.87 5.78
CA PRO A 171 -5.74 17.20 5.71
C PRO A 171 -5.00 18.22 4.85
N LEU A 172 -3.75 17.99 4.48
CA LEU A 172 -2.94 18.96 3.73
C LEU A 172 -3.53 19.24 2.34
N ASP A 173 -3.49 20.48 1.90
CA ASP A 173 -3.93 20.85 0.55
C ASP A 173 -3.03 20.24 -0.53
N ASP A 174 -1.73 20.23 -0.30
CA ASP A 174 -0.73 19.63 -1.20
C ASP A 174 0.17 18.65 -0.43
N VAL A 175 0.00 17.36 -0.68
CA VAL A 175 0.76 16.29 -0.02
C VAL A 175 2.24 16.26 -0.42
N ARG A 176 2.63 16.99 -1.48
CA ARG A 176 4.00 17.01 -1.99
C ARG A 176 4.90 17.98 -1.21
N THR A 177 4.30 18.82 -0.38
CA THR A 177 5.03 19.85 0.40
C THR A 177 5.76 19.30 1.61
N VAL A 178 5.45 18.05 2.01
CA VAL A 178 6.09 17.37 3.14
C VAL A 178 7.09 16.34 2.67
N ASP A 179 8.23 16.28 3.35
CA ASP A 179 9.19 15.21 3.14
C ASP A 179 8.66 13.91 3.76
N LYS A 180 8.48 12.88 2.92
CA LYS A 180 7.97 11.57 3.30
C LYS A 180 9.07 10.49 3.38
N GLN A 181 10.35 10.86 3.16
CA GLN A 181 11.45 9.89 3.16
C GLN A 181 11.69 9.25 4.52
N ARG A 182 11.38 10.00 5.60
CA ARG A 182 11.53 9.55 6.99
C ARG A 182 10.23 9.68 7.77
N TRP A 183 9.13 9.36 7.13
CA TRP A 183 7.79 9.53 7.67
C TRP A 183 7.60 8.85 9.05
N TRP A 184 8.25 7.71 9.28
CA TRP A 184 8.18 6.98 10.57
C TRP A 184 8.75 7.75 11.76
N MET A 185 9.60 8.77 11.54
CA MET A 185 10.13 9.63 12.62
C MET A 185 9.10 10.65 13.11
N HIS A 186 8.00 10.82 12.39
CA HIS A 186 6.93 11.76 12.72
C HIS A 186 5.74 11.10 13.43
N VAL A 187 5.89 9.83 13.81
CA VAL A 187 4.83 9.03 14.44
C VAL A 187 5.37 8.49 15.75
N ASP A 188 4.73 8.85 16.86
CA ASP A 188 5.08 8.34 18.19
C ASP A 188 4.76 6.84 18.30
N ASP A 189 5.67 6.07 18.92
CA ASP A 189 5.53 4.63 19.11
C ASP A 189 4.50 4.25 20.20
N ASP A 190 4.07 5.20 21.03
CA ASP A 190 3.36 4.93 22.29
C ASP A 190 1.81 4.87 22.21
N GLU A 191 1.18 5.17 21.07
CA GLU A 191 -0.27 5.03 20.91
C GLU A 191 -0.64 3.94 19.89
N PRO A 192 -1.45 2.92 20.27
CA PRO A 192 -1.96 1.95 19.32
C PRO A 192 -2.93 2.62 18.33
N ALA A 193 -2.67 2.52 17.04
CA ALA A 193 -3.56 3.06 16.00
C ALA A 193 -4.89 2.28 15.92
N PHE A 194 -4.89 1.05 16.38
CA PHE A 194 -6.03 0.13 16.55
C PHE A 194 -5.59 -1.06 17.40
N ASP A 195 -6.55 -1.73 18.04
CA ASP A 195 -6.29 -2.99 18.73
C ASP A 195 -5.98 -4.06 17.67
N ILE A 196 -4.75 -4.56 17.68
CA ILE A 196 -4.36 -5.70 16.82
C ILE A 196 -4.93 -6.94 17.49
N ASP A 197 -5.98 -7.52 16.93
CA ASP A 197 -6.45 -8.85 17.32
C ASP A 197 -5.42 -9.89 16.86
N LEU A 198 -4.63 -10.39 17.79
CA LEU A 198 -3.60 -11.41 17.58
C LEU A 198 -4.18 -12.84 17.58
N GLY A 199 -5.50 -13.00 17.34
CA GLY A 199 -6.21 -14.28 17.31
C GLY A 199 -5.92 -15.16 16.11
#